data_9cd343d9a82bb1123dec91c9b10e39f5
#
_entry.id   9cd343d9a82bb1123dec91c9b10e39f5
#
_cell.length_a   1.000
_cell.length_b   1.000
_cell.length_c   1.000
_cell.angle_alpha   90.00
_cell.angle_beta   90.00
_cell.angle_gamma   90.00
#
_symmetry.space_group_name_H-M   'P 1'
#
loop_
_entity.id
_entity.type
_entity.pdbx_description
1 polymer ?
#
loop_
_entity_poly.entity_id
_entity_poly.type
_entity_poly.pdbx_seq_one_letter_code
_entity_poly.pdbx_strand_id
1 'polypeptide(L)'
;TRVDVDENVRLKYRYLDLRREELQKNLILRHNITKAVRDFLDNDGFLEIETPMLTKSTPEGARDYLVPSRVNPGSFYALPQSPQIFKQLLMVSGFEKYFQIARCFRDEDLRKDRQPEFTQIDIEMSFIDEEDIYDLIERMFVYVFDKVLGIKLDAPFPRMPYAEAMERFGSDKPDTRFGMELVDLSDIARECGFKVFRDAVENGGQVKGLLVKGCADYTRKQLDDLTLLAQELGAKGLAYILYKEDEVKSPIVKFFSEEEIGRILERMNAEKGDLILFVADKKEVVAAVLGRLRLDLGEALGLIPHDKMNFLWIVDWPLLEWDSDEKRYVAVHHPFTSPKSPDFDKDPGNALAKAYDLVLNGVELGGGSIRIHDAEVQSRLFRTLG
;
A
#
# COMPACT_ATOMS: atom_id res chain seq x y z
N THR A 1 30.54 -9.08 16.39
CA THR A 1 31.42 -8.07 15.76
C THR A 1 30.82 -7.65 14.43
N ARG A 2 30.40 -6.40 14.36
CA ARG A 2 29.90 -5.80 13.11
C ARG A 2 31.08 -5.75 12.13
N VAL A 3 31.04 -6.56 11.09
CA VAL A 3 32.08 -6.57 10.05
C VAL A 3 31.68 -5.52 9.03
N ASP A 4 32.42 -4.42 9.01
CA ASP A 4 32.26 -3.35 8.03
C ASP A 4 33.04 -3.74 6.76
N VAL A 5 32.37 -4.47 5.88
CA VAL A 5 32.90 -4.89 4.58
C VAL A 5 32.01 -4.33 3.49
N ASP A 6 32.64 -3.74 2.47
CA ASP A 6 31.97 -3.20 1.29
C ASP A 6 31.01 -4.22 0.66
N GLU A 7 29.83 -3.76 0.25
CA GLU A 7 28.76 -4.63 -0.27
C GLU A 7 29.19 -5.38 -1.54
N ASN A 8 29.96 -4.77 -2.43
CA ASN A 8 30.44 -5.42 -3.63
C ASN A 8 31.38 -6.61 -3.32
N VAL A 9 32.19 -6.48 -2.28
CA VAL A 9 33.06 -7.58 -1.80
C VAL A 9 32.22 -8.69 -1.20
N ARG A 10 31.18 -8.36 -0.42
CA ARG A 10 30.23 -9.32 0.15
C ARG A 10 29.46 -10.08 -0.93
N LEU A 11 29.01 -9.39 -1.98
CA LEU A 11 28.31 -9.99 -3.12
C LEU A 11 29.25 -10.87 -3.96
N LYS A 12 30.48 -10.43 -4.19
CA LYS A 12 31.51 -11.21 -4.93
C LYS A 12 31.83 -12.53 -4.23
N TYR A 13 31.94 -12.50 -2.88
CA TYR A 13 32.25 -13.69 -2.08
C TYR A 13 31.04 -14.13 -1.25
N ARG A 14 29.85 -14.17 -1.89
CA ARG A 14 28.58 -14.41 -1.23
C ARG A 14 28.55 -15.68 -0.39
N TYR A 15 29.22 -16.75 -0.82
CA TYR A 15 29.34 -18.00 -0.07
C TYR A 15 30.10 -17.85 1.27
N LEU A 16 31.00 -16.89 1.39
CA LEU A 16 31.64 -16.54 2.66
C LEU A 16 30.73 -15.64 3.51
N ASP A 17 30.08 -14.66 2.89
CA ASP A 17 29.15 -13.77 3.55
C ASP A 17 27.98 -14.54 4.18
N LEU A 18 27.47 -15.57 3.50
CA LEU A 18 26.42 -16.45 4.00
C LEU A 18 26.83 -17.32 5.22
N ARG A 19 28.10 -17.36 5.59
CA ARG A 19 28.54 -17.99 6.84
C ARG A 19 28.26 -17.12 8.07
N ARG A 20 27.90 -15.86 7.87
CA ARG A 20 27.53 -14.96 8.96
C ARG A 20 26.21 -15.41 9.56
N GLU A 21 26.17 -15.48 10.89
CA GLU A 21 25.00 -15.95 11.65
C GLU A 21 23.72 -15.16 11.32
N GLU A 22 23.85 -13.83 11.17
CA GLU A 22 22.74 -12.94 10.83
C GLU A 22 22.07 -13.31 9.50
N LEU A 23 22.88 -13.64 8.48
CA LEU A 23 22.35 -14.04 7.15
C LEU A 23 21.80 -15.47 7.17
N GLN A 24 22.45 -16.36 7.91
CA GLN A 24 21.94 -17.73 8.10
C GLN A 24 20.58 -17.72 8.81
N LYS A 25 20.42 -16.91 9.86
CA LYS A 25 19.13 -16.75 10.56
C LYS A 25 18.00 -16.34 9.61
N ASN A 26 18.26 -15.44 8.66
CA ASN A 26 17.25 -15.02 7.68
C ASN A 26 16.81 -16.18 6.77
N LEU A 27 17.75 -16.99 6.31
CA LEU A 27 17.43 -18.17 5.47
C LEU A 27 16.70 -19.24 6.26
N ILE A 28 17.11 -19.48 7.51
CA ILE A 28 16.43 -20.41 8.43
C ILE A 28 15.02 -19.91 8.75
N LEU A 29 14.86 -18.62 9.03
CA LEU A 29 13.54 -18.02 9.27
C LEU A 29 12.62 -18.20 8.06
N ARG A 30 13.12 -17.91 6.85
CA ARG A 30 12.37 -18.14 5.61
C ARG A 30 11.92 -19.60 5.45
N HIS A 31 12.82 -20.56 5.72
CA HIS A 31 12.50 -21.98 5.69
C HIS A 31 11.39 -22.31 6.68
N ASN A 32 11.51 -21.84 7.93
CA ASN A 32 10.54 -22.12 8.99
C ASN A 32 9.16 -21.53 8.66
N ILE A 33 9.10 -20.31 8.13
CA ILE A 33 7.85 -19.67 7.68
C ILE A 33 7.21 -20.52 6.58
N THR A 34 7.96 -20.89 5.54
CA THR A 34 7.45 -21.67 4.41
C THR A 34 6.91 -23.02 4.88
N LYS A 35 7.65 -23.68 5.79
CA LYS A 35 7.21 -24.96 6.36
C LYS A 35 5.93 -24.79 7.18
N ALA A 36 5.86 -23.78 8.06
CA ALA A 36 4.67 -23.54 8.89
C ALA A 36 3.43 -23.22 8.05
N VAL A 37 3.58 -22.46 6.95
CA VAL A 37 2.48 -22.19 6.00
C VAL A 37 1.99 -23.49 5.36
N ARG A 38 2.90 -24.35 4.89
CA ARG A 38 2.52 -25.65 4.34
C ARG A 38 1.79 -26.54 5.37
N ASP A 39 2.34 -26.64 6.58
CA ASP A 39 1.74 -27.40 7.66
C ASP A 39 0.31 -26.89 7.98
N PHE A 40 0.12 -25.58 8.00
CA PHE A 40 -1.18 -24.96 8.26
C PHE A 40 -2.19 -25.23 7.14
N LEU A 41 -1.82 -24.94 5.89
CA LEU A 41 -2.73 -25.06 4.74
C LEU A 41 -3.08 -26.54 4.45
N ASP A 42 -2.13 -27.45 4.56
CA ASP A 42 -2.38 -28.90 4.44
C ASP A 42 -3.39 -29.38 5.48
N ASN A 43 -3.23 -28.99 6.75
CA ASN A 43 -4.16 -29.31 7.81
C ASN A 43 -5.57 -28.69 7.62
N ASP A 44 -5.67 -27.56 6.91
CA ASP A 44 -6.95 -26.90 6.56
C ASP A 44 -7.56 -27.46 5.23
N GLY A 45 -6.93 -28.50 4.67
CA GLY A 45 -7.42 -29.24 3.50
C GLY A 45 -7.07 -28.64 2.15
N PHE A 46 -6.05 -27.78 2.08
CA PHE A 46 -5.53 -27.26 0.82
C PHE A 46 -4.57 -28.26 0.18
N LEU A 47 -4.57 -28.28 -1.14
CA LEU A 47 -3.61 -29.06 -1.96
C LEU A 47 -2.53 -28.12 -2.51
N GLU A 48 -1.26 -28.46 -2.24
CA GLU A 48 -0.13 -27.77 -2.91
C GLU A 48 0.03 -28.34 -4.31
N ILE A 49 -0.16 -27.51 -5.33
CA ILE A 49 -0.07 -27.93 -6.73
C ILE A 49 0.90 -26.99 -7.45
N GLU A 50 1.99 -27.58 -8.01
CA GLU A 50 2.93 -26.85 -8.84
C GLU A 50 2.35 -26.55 -10.22
N THR A 51 2.66 -25.34 -10.72
CA THR A 51 2.24 -24.88 -12.04
C THR A 51 3.45 -24.61 -12.94
N PRO A 52 3.31 -24.68 -14.28
CA PRO A 52 4.41 -24.45 -15.21
C PRO A 52 5.03 -23.07 -15.07
N MET A 53 6.37 -23.01 -15.22
CA MET A 53 7.14 -21.76 -15.25
C MET A 53 7.28 -21.21 -16.67
N LEU A 54 7.34 -22.06 -17.69
CA LEU A 54 7.35 -21.65 -19.09
C LEU A 54 5.91 -21.59 -19.60
N THR A 55 5.35 -20.38 -19.64
CA THR A 55 3.95 -20.16 -19.97
C THR A 55 3.79 -19.26 -21.18
N LYS A 56 2.56 -18.96 -21.53
CA LYS A 56 2.20 -17.90 -22.46
C LYS A 56 2.09 -16.57 -21.71
N SER A 57 2.43 -15.46 -22.36
CA SER A 57 2.19 -14.11 -21.83
C SER A 57 0.72 -13.92 -21.44
N THR A 58 0.50 -13.32 -20.27
CA THR A 58 -0.82 -13.03 -19.71
C THR A 58 -0.93 -11.55 -19.33
N PRO A 59 -2.10 -10.91 -19.47
CA PRO A 59 -2.28 -9.51 -19.14
C PRO A 59 -2.51 -9.31 -17.64
N GLU A 60 -1.46 -9.41 -16.82
CA GLU A 60 -1.54 -9.28 -15.36
C GLU A 60 -1.05 -7.93 -14.81
N GLY A 61 -0.78 -6.94 -15.68
CA GLY A 61 -0.43 -5.57 -15.28
C GLY A 61 1.06 -5.24 -15.33
N ALA A 62 1.96 -6.16 -15.01
CA ALA A 62 3.40 -5.98 -15.16
C ALA A 62 3.88 -6.40 -16.58
N ARG A 63 5.13 -6.06 -16.92
CA ARG A 63 5.77 -6.60 -18.13
C ARG A 63 6.30 -8.00 -17.85
N ASP A 64 6.21 -8.87 -18.87
CA ASP A 64 6.69 -10.26 -18.79
C ASP A 64 8.17 -10.34 -19.09
N TYR A 65 8.89 -11.25 -18.40
CA TYR A 65 10.18 -11.73 -18.85
C TYR A 65 9.98 -12.79 -19.93
N LEU A 66 10.60 -12.60 -21.10
CA LEU A 66 10.48 -13.49 -22.24
C LEU A 66 11.67 -14.44 -22.35
N VAL A 67 11.37 -15.72 -22.61
CA VAL A 67 12.37 -16.77 -22.87
C VAL A 67 12.24 -17.23 -24.31
N PRO A 68 13.26 -17.03 -25.17
CA PRO A 68 13.16 -17.42 -26.56
C PRO A 68 13.12 -18.95 -26.73
N SER A 69 12.24 -19.43 -27.61
CA SER A 69 12.15 -20.86 -27.94
C SER A 69 13.19 -21.26 -28.99
N ARG A 70 14.07 -22.17 -28.63
CA ARG A 70 15.02 -22.74 -29.60
C ARG A 70 14.34 -23.69 -30.62
N VAL A 71 13.28 -24.35 -30.17
CA VAL A 71 12.55 -25.34 -31.01
C VAL A 71 11.63 -24.65 -32.00
N ASN A 72 11.06 -23.50 -31.64
CA ASN A 72 10.16 -22.74 -32.50
C ASN A 72 10.75 -21.32 -32.71
N PRO A 73 11.59 -21.12 -33.76
CA PRO A 73 12.22 -19.83 -34.02
C PRO A 73 11.17 -18.70 -34.17
N GLY A 74 11.42 -17.56 -33.53
CA GLY A 74 10.50 -16.42 -33.51
C GLY A 74 9.38 -16.51 -32.47
N SER A 75 9.30 -17.61 -31.72
CA SER A 75 8.36 -17.77 -30.60
C SER A 75 9.06 -17.63 -29.25
N PHE A 76 8.31 -17.19 -28.23
CA PHE A 76 8.78 -16.97 -26.89
C PHE A 76 7.85 -17.61 -25.86
N TYR A 77 8.42 -18.08 -24.77
CA TYR A 77 7.70 -18.31 -23.53
C TYR A 77 7.76 -17.04 -22.70
N ALA A 78 6.79 -16.86 -21.80
CA ALA A 78 6.84 -15.88 -20.73
C ALA A 78 7.04 -16.55 -19.38
N LEU A 79 7.78 -15.91 -18.48
CA LEU A 79 7.84 -16.33 -17.07
C LEU A 79 6.60 -15.79 -16.35
N PRO A 80 5.96 -16.56 -15.44
CA PRO A 80 4.68 -16.18 -14.83
C PRO A 80 4.83 -15.00 -13.88
N GLN A 81 3.95 -14.02 -14.01
CA GLN A 81 3.78 -12.94 -13.03
C GLN A 81 3.09 -13.44 -11.76
N SER A 82 2.20 -14.42 -11.93
CA SER A 82 1.56 -15.24 -10.91
C SER A 82 1.00 -16.50 -11.59
N PRO A 83 0.59 -17.55 -10.83
CA PRO A 83 -0.07 -18.71 -11.41
C PRO A 83 -1.57 -18.50 -11.69
N GLN A 84 -2.03 -17.26 -11.98
CA GLN A 84 -3.44 -16.88 -12.03
C GLN A 84 -4.29 -17.76 -12.96
N ILE A 85 -3.85 -18.00 -14.19
CA ILE A 85 -4.62 -18.81 -15.15
C ILE A 85 -4.71 -20.27 -14.69
N PHE A 86 -3.61 -20.81 -14.17
CA PHE A 86 -3.57 -22.21 -13.73
C PHE A 86 -4.44 -22.45 -12.51
N LYS A 87 -4.40 -21.58 -11.50
CA LYS A 87 -5.24 -21.74 -10.31
C LYS A 87 -6.72 -21.59 -10.64
N GLN A 88 -7.11 -20.72 -11.57
CA GLN A 88 -8.49 -20.67 -12.06
C GLN A 88 -8.90 -21.98 -12.75
N LEU A 89 -8.05 -22.55 -13.60
CA LEU A 89 -8.31 -23.85 -14.23
C LEU A 89 -8.44 -24.96 -13.20
N LEU A 90 -7.66 -24.92 -12.11
CA LEU A 90 -7.79 -25.87 -11.01
C LEU A 90 -9.14 -25.74 -10.31
N MET A 91 -9.63 -24.52 -10.06
CA MET A 91 -10.97 -24.30 -9.51
C MET A 91 -12.06 -24.88 -10.43
N VAL A 92 -11.99 -24.60 -11.73
CA VAL A 92 -12.92 -25.17 -12.75
C VAL A 92 -12.83 -26.68 -12.76
N SER A 93 -11.68 -27.27 -12.49
CA SER A 93 -11.46 -28.71 -12.46
C SER A 93 -11.89 -29.39 -11.14
N GLY A 94 -12.45 -28.62 -10.20
CA GLY A 94 -12.97 -29.14 -8.94
C GLY A 94 -11.97 -29.23 -7.79
N PHE A 95 -10.80 -28.57 -7.90
CA PHE A 95 -9.87 -28.41 -6.77
C PHE A 95 -10.29 -27.18 -5.95
N GLU A 96 -11.14 -27.37 -4.98
CA GLU A 96 -11.79 -26.26 -4.26
C GLU A 96 -10.86 -25.46 -3.36
N LYS A 97 -9.72 -26.02 -2.95
CA LYS A 97 -8.71 -25.39 -2.09
C LYS A 97 -7.32 -25.69 -2.64
N TYR A 98 -6.70 -24.68 -3.22
CA TYR A 98 -5.36 -24.75 -3.80
C TYR A 98 -4.42 -23.78 -3.10
N PHE A 99 -3.15 -24.17 -2.95
CA PHE A 99 -2.07 -23.24 -2.68
C PHE A 99 -0.78 -23.64 -3.40
N GLN A 100 0.14 -22.70 -3.51
CA GLN A 100 1.50 -22.93 -3.98
C GLN A 100 2.46 -21.91 -3.35
N ILE A 101 3.66 -22.37 -2.99
CA ILE A 101 4.77 -21.46 -2.71
C ILE A 101 5.39 -21.10 -4.06
N ALA A 102 4.77 -20.14 -4.75
CA ALA A 102 5.00 -19.85 -6.16
C ALA A 102 6.17 -18.91 -6.38
N ARG A 103 7.02 -19.21 -7.37
CA ARG A 103 8.00 -18.27 -7.88
C ARG A 103 7.35 -17.40 -8.95
N CYS A 104 7.45 -16.06 -8.77
CA CYS A 104 6.85 -15.07 -9.64
C CYS A 104 7.89 -14.11 -10.19
N PHE A 105 7.63 -13.57 -11.38
CA PHE A 105 8.55 -12.71 -12.12
C PHE A 105 7.80 -11.51 -12.67
N ARG A 106 8.32 -10.30 -12.43
CA ARG A 106 7.75 -9.06 -12.94
C ARG A 106 8.86 -8.12 -13.38
N ASP A 107 8.83 -7.69 -14.63
CA ASP A 107 9.78 -6.71 -15.16
C ASP A 107 9.27 -5.30 -14.87
N GLU A 108 9.51 -4.87 -13.64
CA GLU A 108 9.12 -3.56 -13.10
C GLU A 108 10.33 -2.84 -12.52
N ASP A 109 10.17 -1.54 -12.27
CA ASP A 109 11.19 -0.74 -11.62
C ASP A 109 11.47 -1.25 -10.19
N LEU A 110 12.75 -1.39 -9.88
CA LEU A 110 13.19 -1.84 -8.56
C LEU A 110 12.82 -0.82 -7.49
N ARG A 111 12.26 -1.32 -6.39
CA ARG A 111 11.99 -0.54 -5.18
C ARG A 111 12.56 -1.27 -3.98
N LYS A 112 12.58 -0.61 -2.81
CA LYS A 112 13.13 -1.19 -1.56
C LYS A 112 12.52 -2.56 -1.23
N ASP A 113 11.24 -2.76 -1.53
CA ASP A 113 10.42 -3.93 -1.23
C ASP A 113 10.02 -4.76 -2.47
N ARG A 114 10.48 -4.37 -3.68
CA ARG A 114 10.13 -5.05 -4.94
C ARG A 114 11.37 -5.57 -5.63
N GLN A 115 11.36 -6.87 -5.94
CA GLN A 115 12.38 -7.57 -6.71
C GLN A 115 11.76 -8.13 -7.99
N PRO A 116 12.52 -8.25 -9.09
CA PRO A 116 12.01 -8.79 -10.35
C PRO A 116 11.62 -10.26 -10.25
N GLU A 117 12.21 -10.97 -9.30
CA GLU A 117 11.94 -12.37 -8.96
C GLU A 117 11.64 -12.47 -7.46
N PHE A 118 10.47 -12.99 -7.11
CA PHE A 118 10.03 -13.10 -5.72
C PHE A 118 9.16 -14.35 -5.52
N THR A 119 8.83 -14.64 -4.27
CA THR A 119 8.00 -15.79 -3.90
C THR A 119 6.69 -15.32 -3.30
N GLN A 120 5.58 -15.91 -3.77
CA GLN A 120 4.25 -15.73 -3.18
C GLN A 120 3.81 -16.98 -2.43
N ILE A 121 3.07 -16.79 -1.35
CA ILE A 121 2.13 -17.79 -0.83
C ILE A 121 0.85 -17.55 -1.63
N ASP A 122 0.68 -18.32 -2.69
CA ASP A 122 -0.47 -18.18 -3.59
C ASP A 122 -1.58 -19.13 -3.20
N ILE A 123 -2.79 -18.59 -3.02
CA ILE A 123 -3.96 -19.32 -2.49
C ILE A 123 -5.16 -19.03 -3.40
N GLU A 124 -5.94 -20.07 -3.71
CA GLU A 124 -7.21 -19.93 -4.41
C GLU A 124 -8.26 -20.86 -3.79
N MET A 125 -9.49 -20.36 -3.64
CA MET A 125 -10.62 -21.10 -3.07
C MET A 125 -11.87 -20.91 -3.91
N SER A 126 -12.72 -21.94 -3.97
CA SER A 126 -14.04 -21.88 -4.61
C SER A 126 -15.14 -21.68 -3.58
N PHE A 127 -16.27 -21.09 -4.01
CA PHE A 127 -17.52 -20.97 -3.24
C PHE A 127 -17.39 -20.18 -1.93
N ILE A 128 -16.63 -19.10 -1.95
CA ILE A 128 -16.32 -18.26 -0.80
C ILE A 128 -16.63 -16.79 -1.05
N ASP A 129 -16.67 -16.00 0.03
CA ASP A 129 -16.63 -14.54 -0.01
C ASP A 129 -15.41 -13.97 0.73
N GLU A 130 -15.36 -12.65 0.92
CA GLU A 130 -14.23 -11.96 1.54
C GLU A 130 -13.99 -12.43 2.99
N GLU A 131 -15.06 -12.73 3.75
CA GLU A 131 -14.96 -13.14 5.16
C GLU A 131 -14.22 -14.47 5.31
N ASP A 132 -14.44 -15.40 4.39
CA ASP A 132 -13.76 -16.70 4.39
C ASP A 132 -12.24 -16.54 4.21
N ILE A 133 -11.83 -15.58 3.37
CA ILE A 133 -10.41 -15.24 3.18
C ILE A 133 -9.84 -14.58 4.43
N TYR A 134 -10.55 -13.62 5.02
CA TYR A 134 -10.07 -12.96 6.25
C TYR A 134 -9.85 -13.98 7.36
N ASP A 135 -10.82 -14.85 7.62
CA ASP A 135 -10.68 -15.91 8.63
C ASP A 135 -9.48 -16.82 8.36
N LEU A 136 -9.37 -17.33 7.12
CA LEU A 136 -8.25 -18.21 6.74
C LEU A 136 -6.89 -17.56 6.97
N ILE A 137 -6.72 -16.34 6.44
CA ILE A 137 -5.44 -15.64 6.47
C ILE A 137 -5.09 -15.21 7.89
N GLU A 138 -6.05 -14.73 8.68
CA GLU A 138 -5.84 -14.38 10.08
C GLU A 138 -5.39 -15.60 10.90
N ARG A 139 -6.08 -16.74 10.78
CA ARG A 139 -5.68 -17.99 11.42
C ARG A 139 -4.29 -18.46 11.00
N MET A 140 -3.96 -18.33 9.71
CA MET A 140 -2.64 -18.67 9.19
C MET A 140 -1.55 -17.78 9.80
N PHE A 141 -1.75 -16.45 9.83
CA PHE A 141 -0.77 -15.53 10.42
C PHE A 141 -0.61 -15.74 11.92
N VAL A 142 -1.70 -15.92 12.67
CA VAL A 142 -1.66 -16.26 14.10
C VAL A 142 -0.82 -17.52 14.33
N TYR A 143 -1.06 -18.57 13.54
CA TYR A 143 -0.31 -19.82 13.63
C TYR A 143 1.18 -19.65 13.29
N VAL A 144 1.48 -18.98 12.19
CA VAL A 144 2.87 -18.80 11.70
C VAL A 144 3.68 -17.96 12.69
N PHE A 145 3.12 -16.84 13.18
CA PHE A 145 3.81 -15.96 14.13
C PHE A 145 4.07 -16.63 15.47
N ASP A 146 3.09 -17.37 16.00
CA ASP A 146 3.28 -18.15 17.23
C ASP A 146 4.32 -19.28 17.03
N LYS A 147 4.19 -20.05 15.95
CA LYS A 147 5.04 -21.22 15.69
C LYS A 147 6.49 -20.84 15.39
N VAL A 148 6.72 -19.76 14.66
CA VAL A 148 8.05 -19.41 14.12
C VAL A 148 8.75 -18.35 14.97
N LEU A 149 8.00 -17.39 15.50
CA LEU A 149 8.54 -16.24 16.23
C LEU A 149 8.21 -16.24 17.73
N GLY A 150 7.27 -17.09 18.17
CA GLY A 150 6.74 -17.07 19.54
C GLY A 150 5.91 -15.81 19.86
N ILE A 151 5.42 -15.12 18.83
CA ILE A 151 4.61 -13.91 18.96
C ILE A 151 3.14 -14.30 18.83
N LYS A 152 2.34 -13.95 19.85
CA LYS A 152 0.90 -14.13 19.81
C LYS A 152 0.26 -12.90 19.18
N LEU A 153 -0.55 -13.12 18.16
CA LEU A 153 -1.33 -12.09 17.50
C LEU A 153 -2.79 -12.17 17.96
N ASP A 154 -3.40 -11.03 18.18
CA ASP A 154 -4.83 -10.92 18.46
C ASP A 154 -5.61 -10.79 17.14
N ALA A 155 -6.54 -11.70 16.91
CA ALA A 155 -7.50 -11.66 15.81
C ALA A 155 -8.93 -11.42 16.39
N PRO A 156 -9.89 -10.89 15.61
CA PRO A 156 -9.75 -10.50 14.19
C PRO A 156 -8.93 -9.20 13.99
N PHE A 157 -8.26 -9.09 12.83
CA PHE A 157 -7.53 -7.89 12.48
C PHE A 157 -8.51 -6.75 12.12
N PRO A 158 -8.20 -5.49 12.49
CA PRO A 158 -9.02 -4.34 12.12
C PRO A 158 -9.19 -4.22 10.59
N ARG A 159 -10.31 -3.61 10.18
CA ARG A 159 -10.62 -3.33 8.78
C ARG A 159 -10.80 -1.84 8.59
N MET A 160 -10.26 -1.31 7.51
CA MET A 160 -10.34 0.09 7.14
C MET A 160 -10.67 0.22 5.66
N PRO A 161 -11.69 0.97 5.28
CA PRO A 161 -11.95 1.27 3.87
C PRO A 161 -10.77 2.02 3.24
N TYR A 162 -10.48 1.73 1.98
CA TYR A 162 -9.43 2.42 1.21
C TYR A 162 -9.56 3.95 1.28
N ALA A 163 -10.78 4.46 1.11
CA ALA A 163 -11.04 5.89 1.17
C ALA A 163 -10.64 6.49 2.53
N GLU A 164 -10.90 5.78 3.64
CA GLU A 164 -10.52 6.21 4.99
C GLU A 164 -8.99 6.18 5.17
N ALA A 165 -8.32 5.14 4.67
CA ALA A 165 -6.87 5.05 4.73
C ALA A 165 -6.19 6.21 3.99
N MET A 166 -6.66 6.55 2.80
CA MET A 166 -6.19 7.70 2.03
C MET A 166 -6.51 9.02 2.70
N GLU A 167 -7.69 9.13 3.31
CA GLU A 167 -8.13 10.36 3.99
C GLU A 167 -7.29 10.65 5.24
N ARG A 168 -7.08 9.65 6.10
CA ARG A 168 -6.41 9.80 7.40
C ARG A 168 -4.90 9.69 7.33
N PHE A 169 -4.36 8.90 6.42
CA PHE A 169 -2.94 8.56 6.40
C PHE A 169 -2.23 8.91 5.08
N GLY A 170 -2.97 9.23 4.03
CA GLY A 170 -2.42 9.49 2.70
C GLY A 170 -1.74 8.29 2.07
N SER A 171 -2.15 7.07 2.44
CA SER A 171 -1.55 5.83 1.98
C SER A 171 -2.56 4.68 2.00
N ASP A 172 -2.49 3.82 1.01
CA ASP A 172 -3.20 2.54 0.91
C ASP A 172 -2.64 1.44 1.84
N LYS A 173 -1.50 1.68 2.44
CA LYS A 173 -0.81 0.82 3.42
C LYS A 173 -0.33 1.62 4.63
N PRO A 174 -1.27 2.13 5.45
CA PRO A 174 -0.92 3.02 6.55
C PRO A 174 -0.17 2.29 7.66
N ASP A 175 0.82 2.97 8.24
CA ASP A 175 1.38 2.57 9.52
C ASP A 175 0.52 3.15 10.64
N THR A 176 -0.23 2.28 11.31
CA THR A 176 -1.16 2.67 12.38
C THR A 176 -0.56 2.58 13.78
N ARG A 177 0.76 2.33 13.91
CA ARG A 177 1.43 2.23 15.21
C ARG A 177 1.53 3.54 15.97
N PHE A 178 1.40 4.67 15.26
CA PHE A 178 1.49 6.02 15.83
C PHE A 178 0.43 6.94 15.24
N GLY A 179 0.18 8.06 15.90
CA GLY A 179 -0.78 9.07 15.47
C GLY A 179 -0.32 9.90 14.25
N MET A 180 -0.47 11.22 14.32
CA MET A 180 -0.18 12.18 13.24
C MET A 180 -1.06 11.96 12.01
N GLU A 181 -2.36 11.84 12.21
CA GLU A 181 -3.30 11.73 11.09
C GLU A 181 -3.41 13.04 10.31
N LEU A 182 -3.69 12.92 9.02
CA LEU A 182 -3.97 14.04 8.15
C LEU A 182 -5.36 14.62 8.50
N VAL A 183 -5.48 15.94 8.54
CA VAL A 183 -6.72 16.64 8.87
C VAL A 183 -7.16 17.50 7.70
N ASP A 184 -8.39 17.32 7.23
CA ASP A 184 -8.97 18.17 6.17
C ASP A 184 -9.35 19.55 6.71
N LEU A 185 -8.89 20.57 5.99
CA LEU A 185 -9.11 21.99 6.26
C LEU A 185 -9.70 22.73 5.05
N SER A 186 -10.21 21.98 4.07
CA SER A 186 -10.69 22.54 2.80
C SER A 186 -11.88 23.50 2.96
N ASP A 187 -12.73 23.32 3.97
CA ASP A 187 -13.81 24.24 4.30
C ASP A 187 -13.28 25.60 4.77
N ILE A 188 -12.29 25.62 5.66
CA ILE A 188 -11.64 26.86 6.13
C ILE A 188 -10.83 27.51 4.99
N ALA A 189 -10.12 26.67 4.21
CA ALA A 189 -9.31 27.12 3.07
C ALA A 189 -10.12 27.82 1.98
N ARG A 190 -11.38 27.42 1.77
CA ARG A 190 -12.29 28.02 0.79
C ARG A 190 -12.65 29.47 1.12
N GLU A 191 -12.75 29.77 2.40
CA GLU A 191 -13.19 31.08 2.91
C GLU A 191 -12.00 32.06 3.09
N CYS A 192 -10.77 31.55 3.30
CA CYS A 192 -9.61 32.35 3.67
C CYS A 192 -9.10 33.27 2.56
N GLY A 193 -8.33 34.31 2.96
CA GLY A 193 -7.69 35.25 2.04
C GLY A 193 -6.45 34.69 1.30
N PHE A 194 -5.96 33.50 1.65
CA PHE A 194 -4.80 32.89 1.01
C PHE A 194 -5.19 32.21 -0.31
N LYS A 195 -4.92 32.93 -1.42
CA LYS A 195 -5.34 32.53 -2.76
C LYS A 195 -4.94 31.11 -3.14
N VAL A 196 -3.73 30.65 -2.76
CA VAL A 196 -3.24 29.30 -3.10
C VAL A 196 -4.15 28.21 -2.54
N PHE A 197 -4.65 28.38 -1.30
CA PHE A 197 -5.54 27.42 -0.66
C PHE A 197 -6.92 27.45 -1.31
N ARG A 198 -7.46 28.64 -1.51
CA ARG A 198 -8.77 28.81 -2.16
C ARG A 198 -8.77 28.24 -3.59
N ASP A 199 -7.79 28.62 -4.40
CA ASP A 199 -7.69 28.15 -5.78
C ASP A 199 -7.56 26.60 -5.86
N ALA A 200 -6.83 25.98 -4.91
CA ALA A 200 -6.73 24.52 -4.86
C ALA A 200 -8.11 23.87 -4.65
N VAL A 201 -8.89 24.37 -3.69
CA VAL A 201 -10.22 23.82 -3.38
C VAL A 201 -11.23 24.13 -4.49
N GLU A 202 -11.21 25.34 -5.07
CA GLU A 202 -12.09 25.72 -6.18
C GLU A 202 -11.85 24.88 -7.45
N ASN A 203 -10.62 24.41 -7.65
CA ASN A 203 -10.26 23.52 -8.75
C ASN A 203 -10.43 22.02 -8.44
N GLY A 204 -11.18 21.67 -7.40
CA GLY A 204 -11.50 20.29 -7.05
C GLY A 204 -10.40 19.54 -6.29
N GLY A 205 -9.34 20.25 -5.87
CA GLY A 205 -8.33 19.75 -4.95
C GLY A 205 -8.77 19.85 -3.49
N GLN A 206 -7.81 19.70 -2.58
CA GLN A 206 -8.04 19.81 -1.13
C GLN A 206 -6.88 20.51 -0.42
N VAL A 207 -7.14 20.94 0.79
CA VAL A 207 -6.12 21.44 1.72
C VAL A 207 -6.15 20.58 2.97
N LYS A 208 -5.03 19.91 3.26
CA LYS A 208 -4.88 19.15 4.52
C LYS A 208 -3.72 19.65 5.34
N GLY A 209 -3.84 19.45 6.64
CA GLY A 209 -2.84 19.71 7.64
C GLY A 209 -2.26 18.44 8.25
N LEU A 210 -1.00 18.51 8.68
CA LEU A 210 -0.31 17.53 9.49
C LEU A 210 0.24 18.21 10.74
N LEU A 211 -0.19 17.74 11.92
CA LEU A 211 0.29 18.27 13.20
C LEU A 211 1.56 17.57 13.63
N VAL A 212 2.60 18.34 13.92
CA VAL A 212 3.90 17.88 14.41
C VAL A 212 4.12 18.44 15.80
N LYS A 213 3.83 17.64 16.81
CA LYS A 213 3.88 18.07 18.22
C LYS A 213 5.29 18.43 18.65
N GLY A 214 5.40 19.54 19.43
CA GLY A 214 6.66 19.96 20.03
C GLY A 214 7.69 20.52 19.05
N CYS A 215 7.33 20.85 17.81
CA CYS A 215 8.26 21.23 16.74
C CYS A 215 8.13 22.71 16.30
N ALA A 216 7.54 23.59 17.11
CA ALA A 216 7.43 25.02 16.81
C ALA A 216 8.80 25.75 16.71
N ASP A 217 9.87 25.13 17.19
CA ASP A 217 11.23 25.69 17.13
C ASP A 217 12.06 25.19 15.94
N TYR A 218 11.42 24.53 14.97
CA TYR A 218 12.08 24.16 13.72
C TYR A 218 12.73 25.38 13.06
N THR A 219 13.99 25.23 12.73
CA THR A 219 14.77 26.25 12.04
C THR A 219 14.29 26.43 10.61
N ARG A 220 14.58 27.60 10.02
CA ARG A 220 14.28 27.86 8.63
C ARG A 220 14.83 26.77 7.70
N LYS A 221 16.06 26.30 7.96
CA LYS A 221 16.68 25.23 7.16
C LYS A 221 15.85 23.93 7.21
N GLN A 222 15.40 23.51 8.39
CA GLN A 222 14.55 22.30 8.51
C GLN A 222 13.23 22.45 7.76
N LEU A 223 12.61 23.63 7.80
CA LEU A 223 11.38 23.92 7.05
C LEU A 223 11.62 23.98 5.54
N ASP A 224 12.78 24.53 5.10
CA ASP A 224 13.18 24.54 3.71
C ASP A 224 13.45 23.10 3.21
N ASP A 225 14.10 22.24 4.00
CA ASP A 225 14.35 20.83 3.68
C ASP A 225 13.02 20.05 3.53
N LEU A 226 12.04 20.28 4.41
CA LEU A 226 10.69 19.68 4.29
C LEU A 226 9.97 20.20 3.04
N THR A 227 10.15 21.47 2.69
CA THR A 227 9.55 22.06 1.49
C THR A 227 10.14 21.45 0.23
N LEU A 228 11.45 21.25 0.17
CA LEU A 228 12.11 20.56 -0.94
C LEU A 228 11.58 19.14 -1.13
N LEU A 229 11.48 18.38 -0.05
CA LEU A 229 10.89 17.04 -0.10
C LEU A 229 9.45 17.07 -0.62
N ALA A 230 8.63 18.00 -0.15
CA ALA A 230 7.26 18.16 -0.66
C ALA A 230 7.22 18.44 -2.17
N GLN A 231 8.14 19.27 -2.67
CA GLN A 231 8.25 19.58 -4.10
C GLN A 231 8.74 18.38 -4.91
N GLU A 232 9.69 17.60 -4.42
CA GLU A 232 10.14 16.37 -5.05
C GLU A 232 9.00 15.34 -5.21
N LEU A 233 8.03 15.38 -4.29
CA LEU A 233 6.83 14.54 -4.32
C LEU A 233 5.67 15.15 -5.13
N GLY A 234 5.90 16.28 -5.79
CA GLY A 234 4.96 16.88 -6.73
C GLY A 234 4.13 18.06 -6.20
N ALA A 235 4.28 18.44 -4.93
CA ALA A 235 3.60 19.63 -4.41
C ALA A 235 4.23 20.92 -4.96
N LYS A 236 3.43 21.96 -5.16
CA LYS A 236 3.92 23.30 -5.54
C LYS A 236 4.69 23.99 -4.43
N GLY A 237 4.47 23.60 -3.18
CA GLY A 237 5.12 24.10 -1.99
C GLY A 237 4.52 23.50 -0.72
N LEU A 238 5.12 23.86 0.41
CA LEU A 238 4.69 23.46 1.75
C LEU A 238 4.43 24.73 2.57
N ALA A 239 3.21 24.91 3.02
CA ALA A 239 2.89 25.97 3.97
C ALA A 239 3.00 25.45 5.41
N TYR A 240 3.24 26.33 6.36
CA TYR A 240 3.36 25.95 7.76
C TYR A 240 2.92 27.04 8.73
N ILE A 241 2.57 26.63 9.93
CA ILE A 241 2.34 27.46 11.11
C ILE A 241 3.18 26.94 12.26
N LEU A 242 3.98 27.84 12.87
CA LEU A 242 4.67 27.59 14.14
C LEU A 242 3.82 28.20 15.27
N TYR A 243 3.19 27.39 16.10
CA TYR A 243 2.39 27.84 17.24
C TYR A 243 3.27 27.98 18.47
N LYS A 244 3.93 29.15 18.59
CA LYS A 244 4.85 29.44 19.70
C LYS A 244 4.11 29.91 20.95
N GLU A 245 4.82 30.00 22.07
CA GLU A 245 4.27 30.45 23.35
C GLU A 245 3.60 31.85 23.27
N ASP A 246 4.23 32.77 22.57
CA ASP A 246 3.83 34.18 22.51
C ASP A 246 3.18 34.59 21.18
N GLU A 247 3.36 33.82 20.11
CA GLU A 247 2.89 34.18 18.78
C GLU A 247 2.53 32.97 17.90
N VAL A 248 1.66 33.19 16.93
CA VAL A 248 1.47 32.29 15.78
C VAL A 248 2.32 32.80 14.63
N LYS A 249 3.41 32.12 14.32
CA LYS A 249 4.38 32.54 13.31
C LYS A 249 4.26 31.76 12.02
N SER A 250 4.04 32.46 10.91
CA SER A 250 3.94 31.85 9.58
C SER A 250 4.01 32.89 8.48
N PRO A 251 4.57 32.55 7.30
CA PRO A 251 4.49 33.42 6.13
C PRO A 251 3.05 33.69 5.64
N ILE A 252 2.13 32.76 5.96
CA ILE A 252 0.74 32.80 5.45
C ILE A 252 -0.27 33.39 6.44
N VAL A 253 0.08 33.58 7.72
CA VAL A 253 -0.83 34.09 8.77
C VAL A 253 -1.52 35.41 8.38
N LYS A 254 -0.82 36.29 7.69
CA LYS A 254 -1.37 37.58 7.23
C LYS A 254 -2.55 37.50 6.26
N PHE A 255 -2.84 36.32 5.75
CA PHE A 255 -3.97 36.06 4.84
C PHE A 255 -5.17 35.42 5.54
N PHE A 256 -5.09 35.26 6.85
CA PHE A 256 -6.15 34.66 7.69
C PHE A 256 -6.59 35.68 8.76
N SER A 257 -7.85 35.65 9.06
CA SER A 257 -8.37 36.34 10.26
C SER A 257 -7.98 35.58 11.54
N GLU A 258 -8.07 36.24 12.70
CA GLU A 258 -7.83 35.57 13.99
C GLU A 258 -8.81 34.42 14.23
N GLU A 259 -10.05 34.56 13.77
CA GLU A 259 -11.08 33.51 13.87
C GLU A 259 -10.71 32.30 13.03
N GLU A 260 -10.26 32.49 11.80
CA GLU A 260 -9.82 31.40 10.90
C GLU A 260 -8.60 30.67 11.47
N ILE A 261 -7.62 31.40 12.01
CA ILE A 261 -6.48 30.80 12.72
C ILE A 261 -6.96 30.00 13.92
N GLY A 262 -7.88 30.54 14.72
CA GLY A 262 -8.48 29.83 15.86
C GLY A 262 -9.13 28.51 15.43
N ARG A 263 -9.92 28.53 14.34
CA ARG A 263 -10.58 27.33 13.77
C ARG A 263 -9.54 26.30 13.29
N ILE A 264 -8.43 26.74 12.68
CA ILE A 264 -7.35 25.84 12.24
C ILE A 264 -6.70 25.17 13.46
N LEU A 265 -6.31 25.96 14.48
CA LEU A 265 -5.66 25.43 15.67
C LEU A 265 -6.56 24.44 16.43
N GLU A 266 -7.85 24.76 16.57
CA GLU A 266 -8.85 23.88 17.18
C GLU A 266 -9.03 22.58 16.36
N ARG A 267 -9.24 22.68 15.03
CA ARG A 267 -9.42 21.53 14.14
C ARG A 267 -8.21 20.59 14.15
N MET A 268 -7.01 21.16 14.21
CA MET A 268 -5.75 20.42 14.30
C MET A 268 -5.48 19.89 15.71
N ASN A 269 -6.24 20.30 16.73
CA ASN A 269 -5.95 20.04 18.14
C ASN A 269 -4.50 20.45 18.51
N ALA A 270 -4.10 21.63 18.02
CA ALA A 270 -2.74 22.15 18.18
C ALA A 270 -2.59 22.86 19.53
N GLU A 271 -1.45 22.66 20.17
CA GLU A 271 -1.05 23.30 21.41
C GLU A 271 0.17 24.20 21.18
N LYS A 272 0.44 25.10 22.11
CA LYS A 272 1.67 25.89 22.06
C LYS A 272 2.89 25.00 22.06
N GLY A 273 3.82 25.30 21.19
CA GLY A 273 4.99 24.44 20.93
C GLY A 273 4.87 23.57 19.67
N ASP A 274 3.71 23.53 19.00
CA ASP A 274 3.47 22.66 17.86
C ASP A 274 3.77 23.34 16.50
N LEU A 275 4.09 22.52 15.53
CA LEU A 275 4.20 22.88 14.12
C LEU A 275 3.04 22.24 13.33
N ILE A 276 2.39 23.01 12.47
CA ILE A 276 1.40 22.52 11.52
C ILE A 276 1.97 22.69 10.11
N LEU A 277 1.98 21.61 9.32
CA LEU A 277 2.34 21.62 7.92
C LEU A 277 1.08 21.51 7.07
N PHE A 278 1.03 22.22 5.91
CA PHE A 278 -0.13 22.19 5.02
C PHE A 278 0.30 21.92 3.58
N VAL A 279 -0.49 21.11 2.89
CA VAL A 279 -0.40 20.93 1.44
C VAL A 279 -1.76 21.26 0.82
N ALA A 280 -1.73 22.03 -0.27
CA ALA A 280 -2.88 22.43 -1.04
C ALA A 280 -2.65 22.06 -2.50
N ASP A 281 -3.29 21.01 -2.99
CA ASP A 281 -3.16 20.51 -4.36
C ASP A 281 -4.28 19.51 -4.68
N LYS A 282 -4.14 18.74 -5.77
CA LYS A 282 -4.97 17.56 -6.06
C LYS A 282 -4.87 16.55 -4.91
N LYS A 283 -5.94 15.78 -4.70
CA LYS A 283 -6.03 14.81 -3.60
C LYS A 283 -4.85 13.83 -3.55
N GLU A 284 -4.43 13.34 -4.71
CA GLU A 284 -3.34 12.38 -4.85
C GLU A 284 -2.00 12.98 -4.42
N VAL A 285 -1.74 14.23 -4.79
CA VAL A 285 -0.52 14.97 -4.40
C VAL A 285 -0.51 15.24 -2.89
N VAL A 286 -1.64 15.71 -2.34
CA VAL A 286 -1.79 15.97 -0.89
C VAL A 286 -1.53 14.70 -0.10
N ALA A 287 -2.13 13.57 -0.52
CA ALA A 287 -1.95 12.28 0.12
C ALA A 287 -0.48 11.81 0.05
N ALA A 288 0.13 11.82 -1.13
CA ALA A 288 1.51 11.39 -1.32
C ALA A 288 2.51 12.20 -0.47
N VAL A 289 2.35 13.53 -0.45
CA VAL A 289 3.25 14.43 0.26
C VAL A 289 3.08 14.31 1.77
N LEU A 290 1.86 14.49 2.28
CA LEU A 290 1.62 14.45 3.73
C LEU A 290 1.78 13.06 4.30
N GLY A 291 1.40 12.00 3.56
CA GLY A 291 1.63 10.61 3.95
C GLY A 291 3.12 10.29 4.09
N ARG A 292 3.96 10.79 3.17
CA ARG A 292 5.41 10.64 3.27
C ARG A 292 6.00 11.45 4.42
N LEU A 293 5.65 12.73 4.55
CA LEU A 293 6.11 13.59 5.66
C LEU A 293 5.73 13.00 7.01
N ARG A 294 4.53 12.43 7.11
CA ARG A 294 4.06 11.74 8.32
C ARG A 294 5.02 10.63 8.76
N LEU A 295 5.43 9.77 7.83
CA LEU A 295 6.34 8.66 8.12
C LEU A 295 7.76 9.15 8.47
N ASP A 296 8.31 10.07 7.68
CA ASP A 296 9.66 10.59 7.89
C ASP A 296 9.77 11.35 9.22
N LEU A 297 8.78 12.17 9.56
CA LEU A 297 8.72 12.87 10.84
C LEU A 297 8.44 11.93 12.00
N GLY A 298 7.57 10.94 11.82
CA GLY A 298 7.30 9.90 12.81
C GLY A 298 8.56 9.13 13.21
N GLU A 299 9.39 8.76 12.23
CA GLU A 299 10.68 8.11 12.46
C GLU A 299 11.69 9.07 13.11
N ALA A 300 11.86 10.28 12.56
CA ALA A 300 12.83 11.26 13.07
C ALA A 300 12.54 11.68 14.52
N LEU A 301 11.28 11.72 14.92
CA LEU A 301 10.84 12.07 16.28
C LEU A 301 10.73 10.87 17.22
N GLY A 302 11.04 9.64 16.73
CA GLY A 302 10.96 8.43 17.54
C GLY A 302 9.54 8.05 17.96
N LEU A 303 8.53 8.41 17.18
CA LEU A 303 7.12 8.14 17.50
C LEU A 303 6.67 6.74 17.11
N ILE A 304 7.45 6.04 16.28
CA ILE A 304 7.10 4.73 15.73
C ILE A 304 7.60 3.63 16.69
N PRO A 305 6.74 2.91 17.40
CA PRO A 305 7.15 1.79 18.26
C PRO A 305 7.52 0.58 17.39
N HIS A 306 8.80 0.18 17.40
CA HIS A 306 9.30 -0.91 16.56
C HIS A 306 8.95 -2.32 17.08
N ASP A 307 8.49 -2.45 18.30
CA ASP A 307 8.09 -3.69 18.95
C ASP A 307 6.62 -4.06 18.74
N LYS A 308 5.81 -3.18 18.16
CA LYS A 308 4.40 -3.41 17.88
C LYS A 308 4.16 -4.01 16.50
N MET A 309 3.20 -4.92 16.44
CA MET A 309 2.71 -5.56 15.21
C MET A 309 1.25 -5.17 14.99
N ASN A 310 1.02 -4.11 14.20
CA ASN A 310 -0.32 -3.65 13.87
C ASN A 310 -0.73 -4.17 12.50
N PHE A 311 -1.51 -5.25 12.49
CA PHE A 311 -2.16 -5.75 11.30
C PHE A 311 -3.39 -4.93 10.97
N LEU A 312 -3.67 -4.78 9.66
CA LEU A 312 -4.83 -4.03 9.18
C LEU A 312 -5.25 -4.56 7.80
N TRP A 313 -6.53 -4.84 7.63
CA TRP A 313 -7.10 -5.05 6.30
C TRP A 313 -7.52 -3.72 5.68
N ILE A 314 -7.07 -3.46 4.47
CA ILE A 314 -7.62 -2.40 3.62
C ILE A 314 -8.66 -3.02 2.71
N VAL A 315 -9.87 -2.50 2.81
CA VAL A 315 -11.07 -3.03 2.13
C VAL A 315 -11.77 -1.93 1.33
N ASP A 316 -12.83 -2.26 0.61
CA ASP A 316 -13.62 -1.28 -0.16
C ASP A 316 -12.79 -0.48 -1.15
N TRP A 317 -11.93 -1.17 -1.89
CA TRP A 317 -11.11 -0.58 -2.93
C TRP A 317 -11.96 -0.06 -4.09
N PRO A 318 -11.52 1.01 -4.79
CA PRO A 318 -12.08 1.35 -6.08
C PRO A 318 -11.94 0.16 -7.06
N LEU A 319 -12.98 -0.12 -7.81
CA LEU A 319 -12.96 -1.15 -8.86
C LEU A 319 -12.15 -0.69 -10.07
N LEU A 320 -12.35 0.57 -10.43
CA LEU A 320 -11.82 1.21 -11.63
C LEU A 320 -11.24 2.58 -11.28
N GLU A 321 -10.23 3.01 -12.02
CA GLU A 321 -9.73 4.37 -12.02
C GLU A 321 -9.66 4.93 -13.44
N TRP A 322 -9.80 6.24 -13.56
CA TRP A 322 -9.72 6.90 -14.85
C TRP A 322 -8.28 7.22 -15.23
N ASP A 323 -7.79 6.61 -16.29
CA ASP A 323 -6.51 6.95 -16.88
C ASP A 323 -6.67 8.16 -17.83
N SER A 324 -6.07 9.29 -17.45
CA SER A 324 -6.15 10.54 -18.22
C SER A 324 -5.34 10.49 -19.52
N ASP A 325 -4.31 9.67 -19.58
CA ASP A 325 -3.42 9.56 -20.75
C ASP A 325 -4.03 8.63 -21.80
N GLU A 326 -4.55 7.49 -21.35
CA GLU A 326 -5.25 6.54 -22.22
C GLU A 326 -6.73 6.90 -22.45
N LYS A 327 -7.29 7.83 -21.68
CA LYS A 327 -8.67 8.32 -21.74
C LYS A 327 -9.69 7.18 -21.62
N ARG A 328 -9.43 6.25 -20.73
CA ARG A 328 -10.32 5.10 -20.43
C ARG A 328 -10.24 4.73 -18.96
N TYR A 329 -11.16 3.90 -18.52
CA TYR A 329 -11.03 3.26 -17.21
C TYR A 329 -10.04 2.11 -17.25
N VAL A 330 -9.26 1.94 -16.18
CA VAL A 330 -8.37 0.80 -15.94
C VAL A 330 -8.75 0.13 -14.63
N ALA A 331 -8.51 -1.17 -14.53
CA ALA A 331 -8.78 -1.91 -13.31
C ALA A 331 -7.71 -1.58 -12.25
N VAL A 332 -8.13 -1.25 -11.03
CA VAL A 332 -7.21 -0.92 -9.93
C VAL A 332 -6.42 -2.16 -9.49
N HIS A 333 -7.07 -3.31 -9.37
CA HIS A 333 -6.41 -4.57 -8.98
C HIS A 333 -6.22 -5.51 -10.17
N HIS A 334 -7.29 -6.12 -10.63
CA HIS A 334 -7.25 -7.12 -11.69
C HIS A 334 -8.55 -7.09 -12.49
N PRO A 335 -8.53 -7.28 -13.83
CA PRO A 335 -9.74 -7.24 -14.66
C PRO A 335 -10.75 -8.38 -14.37
N PHE A 336 -10.39 -9.34 -13.51
CA PHE A 336 -11.30 -10.40 -13.03
C PHE A 336 -11.85 -10.13 -11.63
N THR A 337 -11.54 -8.99 -11.03
CA THR A 337 -12.03 -8.62 -9.70
C THR A 337 -13.54 -8.36 -9.73
N SER A 338 -14.28 -8.99 -8.81
CA SER A 338 -15.72 -8.84 -8.70
C SER A 338 -16.08 -7.45 -8.15
N PRO A 339 -17.05 -6.75 -8.79
CA PRO A 339 -17.63 -5.54 -8.23
C PRO A 339 -18.47 -5.85 -6.98
N LYS A 340 -18.54 -4.93 -6.03
CA LYS A 340 -19.46 -5.02 -4.88
C LYS A 340 -20.93 -4.81 -5.27
N SER A 341 -21.18 -4.00 -6.30
CA SER A 341 -22.52 -3.72 -6.81
C SER A 341 -22.70 -4.25 -8.22
N PRO A 342 -23.87 -4.84 -8.54
CA PRO A 342 -24.19 -5.25 -9.90
C PRO A 342 -24.33 -4.07 -10.89
N ASP A 343 -24.49 -2.85 -10.37
CA ASP A 343 -24.68 -1.62 -11.16
C ASP A 343 -23.40 -0.81 -11.35
N PHE A 344 -22.23 -1.44 -11.21
CA PHE A 344 -20.91 -0.80 -11.23
C PHE A 344 -20.64 0.01 -12.52
N ASP A 345 -21.23 -0.37 -13.64
CA ASP A 345 -21.04 0.27 -14.94
C ASP A 345 -21.93 1.51 -15.16
N LYS A 346 -22.89 1.78 -14.26
CA LYS A 346 -23.67 3.03 -14.26
C LYS A 346 -22.88 4.21 -13.70
N ASP A 347 -21.99 3.95 -12.78
CA ASP A 347 -21.09 4.94 -12.16
C ASP A 347 -19.71 4.32 -11.92
N PRO A 348 -18.93 4.10 -12.99
CA PRO A 348 -17.65 3.40 -12.90
C PRO A 348 -16.63 4.07 -11.98
N GLY A 349 -16.66 5.40 -11.91
CA GLY A 349 -15.73 6.19 -11.09
C GLY A 349 -15.92 6.01 -9.58
N ASN A 350 -17.10 5.58 -9.13
CA ASN A 350 -17.40 5.33 -7.72
C ASN A 350 -17.65 3.83 -7.42
N ALA A 351 -17.44 2.96 -8.40
CA ALA A 351 -17.62 1.53 -8.23
C ALA A 351 -16.58 0.93 -7.28
N LEU A 352 -17.04 0.12 -6.32
CA LEU A 352 -16.17 -0.57 -5.35
C LEU A 352 -15.95 -2.03 -5.74
N ALA A 353 -14.76 -2.52 -5.45
CA ALA A 353 -14.32 -3.88 -5.68
C ALA A 353 -14.47 -4.75 -4.42
N LYS A 354 -14.67 -6.05 -4.61
CA LYS A 354 -14.45 -7.08 -3.60
C LYS A 354 -12.95 -7.44 -3.55
N ALA A 355 -12.13 -6.43 -3.26
CA ALA A 355 -10.68 -6.54 -3.14
C ALA A 355 -10.23 -6.15 -1.73
N TYR A 356 -9.11 -6.70 -1.33
CA TYR A 356 -8.56 -6.54 0.02
C TYR A 356 -7.05 -6.68 0.02
N ASP A 357 -6.37 -5.87 0.86
CA ASP A 357 -4.95 -6.00 1.13
C ASP A 357 -4.72 -6.13 2.64
N LEU A 358 -3.81 -7.02 3.03
CA LEU A 358 -3.33 -7.14 4.40
C LEU A 358 -2.06 -6.33 4.58
N VAL A 359 -2.11 -5.39 5.50
CA VAL A 359 -1.01 -4.48 5.83
C VAL A 359 -0.48 -4.79 7.23
N LEU A 360 0.84 -4.78 7.38
CA LEU A 360 1.53 -4.83 8.67
C LEU A 360 2.50 -3.66 8.77
N ASN A 361 2.28 -2.76 9.73
CA ASN A 361 3.22 -1.69 10.05
C ASN A 361 3.63 -0.84 8.82
N GLY A 362 2.70 -0.51 7.95
CA GLY A 362 2.97 0.29 6.76
C GLY A 362 3.51 -0.50 5.56
N VAL A 363 3.51 -1.83 5.63
CA VAL A 363 3.96 -2.72 4.56
C VAL A 363 2.80 -3.63 4.14
N GLU A 364 2.51 -3.67 2.85
CA GLU A 364 1.59 -4.63 2.26
C GLU A 364 2.23 -6.03 2.30
N LEU A 365 1.59 -6.95 3.00
CA LEU A 365 2.02 -8.35 3.08
C LEU A 365 1.47 -9.18 1.92
N GLY A 366 0.32 -8.80 1.41
CA GLY A 366 -0.34 -9.44 0.29
C GLY A 366 -1.77 -8.94 0.15
N GLY A 367 -2.38 -9.28 -0.97
CA GLY A 367 -3.75 -8.91 -1.26
C GLY A 367 -4.41 -9.89 -2.19
N GLY A 368 -5.67 -9.67 -2.44
CA GLY A 368 -6.47 -10.50 -3.32
C GLY A 368 -7.85 -9.92 -3.59
N SER A 369 -8.67 -10.70 -4.24
CA SER A 369 -10.05 -10.32 -4.52
C SER A 369 -10.94 -11.53 -4.74
N ILE A 370 -12.24 -11.35 -4.55
CA ILE A 370 -13.22 -12.28 -5.08
C ILE A 370 -13.27 -12.12 -6.59
N ARG A 371 -13.18 -13.21 -7.32
CA ARG A 371 -13.17 -13.22 -8.79
C ARG A 371 -14.58 -13.25 -9.36
N ILE A 372 -14.76 -12.62 -10.52
CA ILE A 372 -16.00 -12.71 -11.28
C ILE A 372 -16.14 -14.14 -11.78
N HIS A 373 -17.31 -14.74 -11.56
CA HIS A 373 -17.71 -16.05 -12.08
C HIS A 373 -18.89 -15.98 -13.05
N ASP A 374 -19.53 -14.83 -13.15
CA ASP A 374 -20.66 -14.58 -14.08
C ASP A 374 -20.14 -13.99 -15.38
N ALA A 375 -20.46 -14.64 -16.51
CA ALA A 375 -19.98 -14.24 -17.84
C ALA A 375 -20.56 -12.88 -18.30
N GLU A 376 -21.76 -12.52 -17.88
CA GLU A 376 -22.37 -11.24 -18.23
C GLU A 376 -21.69 -10.10 -17.47
N VAL A 377 -21.45 -10.27 -16.17
CA VAL A 377 -20.71 -9.31 -15.34
C VAL A 377 -19.31 -9.10 -15.91
N GLN A 378 -18.60 -10.18 -16.27
CA GLN A 378 -17.26 -10.08 -16.87
C GLN A 378 -17.28 -9.34 -18.23
N SER A 379 -18.27 -9.63 -19.07
CA SER A 379 -18.42 -8.97 -20.37
C SER A 379 -18.74 -7.47 -20.22
N ARG A 380 -19.52 -7.10 -19.21
CA ARG A 380 -19.83 -5.69 -18.90
C ARG A 380 -18.56 -4.97 -18.41
N LEU A 381 -17.77 -5.61 -17.54
CA LEU A 381 -16.53 -5.03 -17.05
C LEU A 381 -15.54 -4.80 -18.20
N PHE A 382 -15.34 -5.77 -19.09
CA PHE A 382 -14.48 -5.59 -20.25
C PHE A 382 -14.94 -4.45 -21.17
N ARG A 383 -16.25 -4.29 -21.37
CA ARG A 383 -16.79 -3.14 -22.14
C ARG A 383 -16.51 -1.80 -21.46
N THR A 384 -16.49 -1.76 -20.13
CA THR A 384 -16.19 -0.54 -19.38
C THR A 384 -14.69 -0.19 -19.42
N LEU A 385 -13.84 -1.19 -19.54
CA LEU A 385 -12.38 -1.02 -19.69
C LEU A 385 -11.95 -0.63 -21.13
N GLY A 386 -12.78 -0.85 -22.15
CA GLY A 386 -12.54 -0.53 -23.56
C GLY A 386 -12.15 -1.74 -24.39
#